data_ce43f18f68dc936fb60f3df71a7fae78
#
_entry.id   ce43f18f68dc936fb60f3df71a7fae78
#
_cell.length_a   1.000
_cell.length_b   1.000
_cell.length_c   1.000
_cell.angle_alpha   90.00
_cell.angle_beta   90.00
_cell.angle_gamma   90.00
#
_symmetry.space_group_name_H-M   'P 1'
#
loop_
_entity.id
_entity.type
_entity.pdbx_description
1 polymer ?
#
loop_
_entity_poly.entity_id
_entity_poly.type
_entity_poly.pdbx_seq_one_letter_code
_entity_poly.pdbx_strand_id
1 'polypeptide(L)'
;MPNYEHVFICRQDLTSVQAETLAEEFKGTLTENGGKVLESEYWGLRSIAYRMNKNRKGHYFMFKSNSEAKAVAEMERLMNIHEDIMRFLTIKVKEHNDGHSIMMNSRNKDEEERN
;
A
#
# COMPACT_ATOMS: atom_id res chain seq x y z
N MET A 1 -6.98 -2.79 19.07
CA MET A 1 -5.89 -2.50 18.13
C MET A 1 -6.32 -1.43 17.13
N PRO A 2 -5.44 -0.49 16.79
CA PRO A 2 -5.77 0.53 15.80
C PRO A 2 -6.02 -0.02 14.40
N ASN A 3 -6.80 0.73 13.65
CA ASN A 3 -7.07 0.45 12.25
C ASN A 3 -6.17 1.32 11.38
N TYR A 4 -5.63 0.73 10.33
CA TYR A 4 -4.76 1.42 9.39
C TYR A 4 -5.15 1.12 7.95
N GLU A 5 -4.88 2.08 7.08
CA GLU A 5 -4.88 1.84 5.64
C GLU A 5 -3.45 2.07 5.14
N HIS A 6 -2.95 1.11 4.36
CA HIS A 6 -1.60 1.11 3.84
C HIS A 6 -1.64 1.12 2.32
N VAL A 7 -0.92 2.04 1.71
CA VAL A 7 -0.75 2.07 0.26
C VAL A 7 0.74 1.99 -0.03
N PHE A 8 1.14 1.14 -0.96
CA PHE A 8 2.52 1.11 -1.41
C PHE A 8 2.62 0.86 -2.90
N ILE A 9 3.73 1.27 -3.46
CA ILE A 9 3.99 1.22 -4.89
C ILE A 9 5.26 0.45 -5.13
N CYS A 10 5.18 -0.59 -5.96
CA CYS A 10 6.32 -1.39 -6.38
C CYS A 10 6.81 -0.95 -7.76
N ARG A 11 8.07 -1.23 -8.05
CA ARG A 11 8.71 -0.90 -9.31
C ARG A 11 7.97 -1.50 -10.51
N GLN A 12 7.91 -0.74 -11.60
CA GLN A 12 7.18 -1.14 -12.81
C GLN A 12 7.77 -2.36 -13.53
N ASP A 13 9.04 -2.64 -13.33
CA ASP A 13 9.72 -3.77 -14.00
C ASP A 13 9.45 -5.13 -13.36
N LEU A 14 8.76 -5.16 -12.21
CA LEU A 14 8.29 -6.41 -11.63
C LEU A 14 7.09 -6.93 -12.44
N THR A 15 6.98 -8.24 -12.53
CA THR A 15 5.76 -8.85 -13.06
C THR A 15 4.66 -8.72 -12.01
N SER A 16 3.39 -8.87 -12.42
CA SER A 16 2.27 -8.87 -11.48
C SER A 16 2.43 -9.96 -10.42
N VAL A 17 2.92 -11.13 -10.80
CA VAL A 17 3.15 -12.24 -9.87
C VAL A 17 4.22 -11.89 -8.85
N GLN A 18 5.32 -11.30 -9.30
CA GLN A 18 6.39 -10.86 -8.40
C GLN A 18 5.91 -9.80 -7.42
N ALA A 19 5.15 -8.83 -7.91
CA ALA A 19 4.60 -7.77 -7.08
C ALA A 19 3.61 -8.32 -6.03
N GLU A 20 2.74 -9.24 -6.44
CA GLU A 20 1.79 -9.89 -5.53
C GLU A 20 2.49 -10.73 -4.47
N THR A 21 3.56 -11.43 -4.83
CA THR A 21 4.38 -12.19 -3.89
C THR A 21 4.98 -11.28 -2.83
N LEU A 22 5.48 -10.13 -3.26
CA LEU A 22 6.03 -9.13 -2.35
C LEU A 22 4.95 -8.59 -1.40
N ALA A 23 3.74 -8.33 -1.93
CA ALA A 23 2.62 -7.89 -1.11
C ALA A 23 2.27 -8.93 -0.04
N GLU A 24 2.29 -10.21 -0.39
CA GLU A 24 2.05 -11.29 0.58
C GLU A 24 3.09 -11.32 1.69
N GLU A 25 4.34 -11.03 1.38
CA GLU A 25 5.41 -10.93 2.39
C GLU A 25 5.11 -9.84 3.42
N PHE A 26 4.66 -8.68 2.96
CA PHE A 26 4.32 -7.58 3.86
C PHE A 26 3.07 -7.88 4.69
N LYS A 27 2.08 -8.53 4.12
CA LYS A 27 0.92 -9.01 4.89
C LYS A 27 1.36 -9.97 5.97
N GLY A 28 2.27 -10.89 5.64
CA GLY A 28 2.84 -11.84 6.57
C GLY A 28 3.53 -11.14 7.75
N THR A 29 4.24 -10.05 7.48
CA THR A 29 4.89 -9.25 8.53
C THR A 29 3.85 -8.71 9.51
N LEU A 30 2.74 -8.19 9.03
CA LEU A 30 1.68 -7.69 9.90
C LEU A 30 1.09 -8.82 10.75
N THR A 31 0.77 -9.96 10.15
CA THR A 31 0.16 -11.09 10.86
C THR A 31 1.12 -11.74 11.85
N GLU A 32 2.39 -11.85 11.52
CA GLU A 32 3.41 -12.40 12.41
C GLU A 32 3.61 -11.55 13.67
N ASN A 33 3.31 -10.27 13.58
CA ASN A 33 3.42 -9.33 14.71
C ASN A 33 2.06 -9.08 15.38
N GLY A 34 1.11 -9.98 15.19
CA GLY A 34 -0.18 -9.95 15.87
C GLY A 34 -1.26 -9.13 15.21
N GLY A 35 -1.00 -8.59 14.02
CA GLY A 35 -1.99 -7.84 13.27
C GLY A 35 -2.90 -8.72 12.45
N LYS A 36 -3.93 -8.08 11.88
CA LYS A 36 -4.86 -8.74 10.96
C LYS A 36 -4.97 -7.90 9.70
N VAL A 37 -4.86 -8.54 8.55
CA VAL A 37 -5.15 -7.90 7.26
C VAL A 37 -6.60 -8.18 6.94
N LEU A 38 -7.41 -7.14 6.93
CA LEU A 38 -8.86 -7.25 6.74
C LEU A 38 -9.25 -7.21 5.27
N GLU A 39 -8.49 -6.47 4.47
CA GLU A 39 -8.75 -6.31 3.05
C GLU A 39 -7.45 -6.01 2.34
N SER A 40 -7.34 -6.47 1.11
CA SER A 40 -6.17 -6.24 0.27
C SER A 40 -6.64 -6.05 -1.17
N GLU A 41 -6.12 -5.01 -1.83
CA GLU A 41 -6.42 -4.74 -3.22
C GLU A 41 -5.14 -4.54 -4.01
N TYR A 42 -5.08 -5.14 -5.19
CA TYR A 42 -4.05 -4.85 -6.18
C TYR A 42 -4.70 -4.00 -7.28
N TRP A 43 -4.20 -2.77 -7.44
CA TRP A 43 -4.77 -1.82 -8.38
C TRP A 43 -4.10 -1.86 -9.76
N GLY A 44 -3.13 -2.74 -9.91
CA GLY A 44 -2.44 -2.90 -11.17
C GLY A 44 -1.33 -1.89 -11.39
N LEU A 45 -0.81 -1.90 -12.60
CA LEU A 45 0.26 -1.00 -13.01
C LEU A 45 -0.36 0.34 -13.40
N ARG A 46 -0.02 1.39 -12.66
CA ARG A 46 -0.60 2.73 -12.85
C ARG A 46 0.48 3.79 -12.96
N SER A 47 0.11 4.89 -13.59
CA SER A 47 1.00 6.04 -13.72
C SER A 47 1.26 6.69 -12.36
N ILE A 48 2.50 7.08 -12.14
CA ILE A 48 2.93 7.76 -10.92
C ILE A 48 2.94 9.27 -11.19
N ALA A 49 2.38 10.06 -10.26
CA ALA A 49 2.29 11.51 -10.40
C ALA A 49 3.65 12.19 -10.56
N TYR A 50 4.69 11.63 -9.91
CA TYR A 50 6.05 12.12 -10.03
C TYR A 50 6.94 11.02 -10.56
N ARG A 51 7.91 11.39 -11.41
CA ARG A 51 8.93 10.44 -11.83
C ARG A 51 9.84 10.15 -10.65
N MET A 52 9.99 8.87 -10.35
CA MET A 52 10.88 8.42 -9.30
C MET A 52 11.87 7.44 -9.93
N ASN A 53 13.15 7.80 -9.92
CA ASN A 53 14.21 6.95 -10.47
C ASN A 53 13.92 6.45 -11.90
N LYS A 54 13.41 7.35 -12.75
CA LYS A 54 13.03 7.05 -14.14
C LYS A 54 11.81 6.15 -14.30
N ASN A 55 11.18 5.74 -13.21
CA ASN A 55 9.94 4.98 -13.29
C ASN A 55 8.77 5.93 -13.54
N ARG A 56 7.94 5.59 -14.52
CA ARG A 56 6.72 6.35 -14.86
C ARG A 56 5.47 5.69 -14.31
N LYS A 57 5.55 4.39 -14.03
CA LYS A 57 4.45 3.58 -13.53
C LYS A 57 4.91 2.77 -12.35
N GLY A 58 3.97 2.23 -11.61
CA GLY A 58 4.25 1.33 -10.53
C GLY A 58 3.05 0.45 -10.24
N HIS A 59 3.29 -0.65 -9.56
CA HIS A 59 2.24 -1.54 -9.10
C HIS A 59 1.69 -1.00 -7.80
N TYR A 60 0.39 -0.67 -7.77
CA TYR A 60 -0.27 -0.09 -6.60
C TYR A 60 -0.98 -1.17 -5.80
N PHE A 61 -0.73 -1.17 -4.51
CA PHE A 61 -1.39 -2.06 -3.54
C PHE A 61 -1.98 -1.27 -2.40
N MET A 62 -3.08 -1.77 -1.86
CA MET A 62 -3.70 -1.20 -0.67
C MET A 62 -4.08 -2.33 0.29
N PHE A 63 -3.78 -2.13 1.57
CA PHE A 63 -4.21 -3.02 2.64
C PHE A 63 -5.03 -2.24 3.66
N LYS A 64 -6.03 -2.90 4.21
CA LYS A 64 -6.70 -2.44 5.41
C LYS A 64 -6.32 -3.41 6.52
N SER A 65 -5.83 -2.89 7.64
CA SER A 65 -5.38 -3.74 8.74
C SER A 65 -5.89 -3.28 10.09
N ASN A 66 -5.91 -4.21 11.01
CA ASN A 66 -6.11 -3.96 12.42
C ASN A 66 -4.84 -4.46 13.12
N SER A 67 -4.00 -3.57 13.58
CA SER A 67 -2.64 -3.91 14.02
C SER A 67 -2.17 -3.00 15.14
N GLU A 68 -1.21 -3.46 15.92
CA GLU A 68 -0.48 -2.61 16.85
C GLU A 68 0.53 -1.75 16.07
N ALA A 69 0.86 -0.60 16.62
CA ALA A 69 1.83 0.30 16.00
C ALA A 69 3.18 -0.38 15.72
N LYS A 70 3.60 -1.31 16.58
CA LYS A 70 4.87 -2.03 16.40
C LYS A 70 4.87 -2.92 15.16
N ALA A 71 3.71 -3.53 14.84
CA ALA A 71 3.59 -4.36 13.64
C ALA A 71 3.70 -3.50 12.38
N VAL A 72 3.06 -2.35 12.38
CA VAL A 72 3.13 -1.38 11.29
C VAL A 72 4.56 -0.86 11.12
N ALA A 73 5.21 -0.52 12.24
CA ALA A 73 6.59 -0.03 12.21
C ALA A 73 7.55 -1.06 11.60
N GLU A 74 7.38 -2.34 11.93
CA GLU A 74 8.20 -3.40 11.35
C GLU A 74 7.97 -3.56 9.85
N MET A 75 6.72 -3.54 9.42
CA MET A 75 6.41 -3.59 7.99
C MET A 75 7.00 -2.41 7.24
N GLU A 76 6.87 -1.20 7.79
CA GLU A 76 7.42 0.01 7.17
C GLU A 76 8.94 -0.01 7.13
N ARG A 77 9.58 -0.56 8.16
CA ARG A 77 11.03 -0.73 8.18
C ARG A 77 11.49 -1.60 7.01
N LEU A 78 10.79 -2.72 6.79
CA LEU A 78 11.10 -3.64 5.70
C LEU A 78 10.83 -2.98 4.34
N MET A 79 9.74 -2.26 4.21
CA MET A 79 9.42 -1.52 2.97
C MET A 79 10.50 -0.48 2.64
N ASN A 80 10.99 0.20 3.67
CA ASN A 80 11.97 1.26 3.49
C ASN A 80 13.33 0.75 3.00
N ILE A 81 13.71 -0.47 3.36
CA ILE A 81 14.97 -1.07 2.92
C ILE A 81 14.83 -1.95 1.68
N HIS A 82 13.60 -2.23 1.23
CA HIS A 82 13.37 -3.08 0.08
C HIS A 82 13.54 -2.31 -1.22
N GLU A 83 14.42 -2.80 -2.09
CA GLU A 83 14.75 -2.14 -3.37
C GLU A 83 13.56 -1.99 -4.31
N ASP A 84 12.61 -2.90 -4.22
CA ASP A 84 11.46 -2.93 -5.14
C ASP A 84 10.30 -2.05 -4.68
N ILE A 85 10.37 -1.49 -3.47
CA ILE A 85 9.36 -0.56 -2.98
C ILE A 85 9.80 0.87 -3.30
N MET A 86 9.00 1.55 -4.09
CA MET A 86 9.28 2.94 -4.47
C MET A 86 8.76 3.92 -3.43
N ARG A 87 7.58 3.65 -2.90
CA ARG A 87 6.92 4.56 -1.97
C ARG A 87 5.88 3.79 -1.16
N PHE A 88 5.63 4.26 0.05
CA PHE A 88 4.56 3.74 0.88
C PHE A 88 3.94 4.85 1.73
N LEU A 89 2.69 4.64 2.12
CA LEU A 89 1.94 5.56 2.97
C LEU A 89 1.05 4.75 3.90
N THR A 90 1.07 5.07 5.18
CA THR A 90 0.18 4.46 6.17
C THR A 90 -0.62 5.57 6.86
N ILE A 91 -1.92 5.39 6.93
CA ILE A 91 -2.81 6.30 7.64
C ILE A 91 -3.59 5.52 8.69
N LYS A 92 -3.59 6.05 9.92
CA LYS A 92 -4.40 5.51 11.00
C LYS A 92 -5.83 6.03 10.81
N VAL A 93 -6.81 5.13 10.87
CA VAL A 93 -8.22 5.48 10.70
C VAL A 93 -9.01 5.01 11.91
N LYS A 94 -10.15 5.65 12.19
CA LYS A 94 -10.99 5.27 13.33
C LYS A 94 -11.68 3.94 13.07
N GLU A 95 -12.19 3.77 11.85
CA GLU A 95 -12.85 2.55 11.42
C GLU A 95 -12.68 2.41 9.92
N HIS A 96 -12.82 1.18 9.44
CA HIS A 96 -12.77 0.93 8.00
C HIS A 96 -14.14 1.14 7.39
N ASN A 97 -14.21 2.01 6.38
CA ASN A 97 -15.41 2.26 5.61
C ASN A 97 -15.47 1.36 4.39
N ASP A 98 -16.59 0.71 4.18
CA ASP A 98 -16.77 -0.15 3.02
C ASP A 98 -16.69 0.66 1.73
N GLY A 99 -15.90 0.16 0.80
CA GLY A 99 -15.79 0.77 -0.52
C GLY A 99 -14.93 2.01 -0.61
N HIS A 100 -14.34 2.48 0.48
CA HIS A 100 -13.46 3.65 0.46
C HIS A 100 -12.08 3.30 1.01
N SER A 101 -11.06 3.63 0.22
CA SER A 101 -9.67 3.49 0.60
C SER A 101 -8.96 4.83 0.36
N ILE A 102 -7.74 4.95 0.87
CA ILE A 102 -6.89 6.12 0.63
C ILE A 102 -6.71 6.35 -0.87
N MET A 103 -6.44 5.29 -1.62
CA MET A 103 -6.22 5.36 -3.07
C MET A 103 -7.47 5.82 -3.80
N MET A 104 -8.63 5.31 -3.40
CA MET A 104 -9.90 5.66 -4.01
C MET A 104 -10.25 7.13 -3.78
N ASN A 105 -10.07 7.61 -2.56
CA ASN A 105 -10.32 9.01 -2.22
C ASN A 105 -9.38 9.95 -2.97
N SER A 106 -8.11 9.62 -3.05
CA SER A 106 -7.13 10.39 -3.81
C SER A 106 -7.48 10.45 -5.29
N ARG A 107 -7.92 9.32 -5.85
CA ARG A 107 -8.32 9.23 -7.25
C ARG A 107 -9.54 10.11 -7.55
N ASN A 108 -10.56 10.07 -6.69
CA ASN A 108 -11.75 10.89 -6.86
C ASN A 108 -11.41 12.37 -6.78
N LYS A 109 -10.54 12.75 -5.88
CA LYS A 109 -10.09 14.11 -5.73
C LYS A 109 -9.35 14.61 -6.97
N ASP A 110 -8.49 13.77 -7.53
CA ASP A 110 -7.77 14.10 -8.76
C ASP A 110 -8.73 14.28 -9.93
N GLU A 111 -9.75 13.46 -10.03
CA GLU A 111 -10.77 13.57 -11.07
C GLU A 111 -11.55 14.87 -10.93
N GLU A 112 -11.90 15.27 -9.72
CA GLU A 112 -12.58 16.53 -9.46
C GLU A 112 -11.71 17.74 -9.83
N GLU A 113 -10.44 17.68 -9.54
CA GLU A 113 -9.49 18.75 -9.87
C GLU A 113 -9.26 18.93 -11.37
N ARG A 114 -9.46 17.87 -12.15
CA ARG A 114 -9.32 17.90 -13.60
C ARG A 114 -10.49 18.55 -14.32
N ASN A 115 -11.59 18.63 -13.67
CA ASN A 115 -12.80 19.23 -14.20
C ASN A 115 -12.89 20.70 -13.82
#